data_52e525f4a3d6c01c7fe19dbd936640a0
#
_entry.id   52e525f4a3d6c01c7fe19dbd936640a0
#
_cell.length_a   1.000
_cell.length_b   1.000
_cell.length_c   1.000
_cell.angle_alpha   90.00
_cell.angle_beta   90.00
_cell.angle_gamma   90.00
#
_symmetry.space_group_name_H-M   'P 1'
#
loop_
_entity.id
_entity.type
_entity.pdbx_description
1 polymer ?
#
loop_
_entity_poly.entity_id
_entity_poly.type
_entity_poly.pdbx_seq_one_letter_code
_entity_poly.pdbx_strand_id
1 'polypeptide(L)'
;MKAVLPETMKDLGAQCLLSNAFHLYERPGEQVLDEAGGLAKFMDWNGPTFTDSGGFQVLSLGAGFKKTLAMDVTGMKSDDVIAEGKERLAFVDEDGVTFKSPLNGSLHRFSAEISMGIQHKIGADIMFAFDELTTLMNTRGYQERSVERTYRWAQRCVAEHKRLTEERLGKPYQALYGVVQGANYEDLRRHAAEQIASLDFDGVGIGGAIEKRIIGDTCAWICDAMPESRPRHVLGIAAVDDIFACVENGGDTFDCVAPARCGRNGAIFTRHGRYNIKRAQFKHDFGPLEEGCDCYTCTHYSRAYVDHALRAREFNGFTLATIHNEHFFVKLLDDIRASIDGGYFNEFRDETLAKFYENGSKG
;
A
#
# COMPACT_ATOMS: atom_id res chain seq x y z
N MET A 1 1.85 8.96 6.04
CA MET A 1 1.27 10.27 6.36
C MET A 1 2.28 11.43 6.20
N LYS A 2 2.80 11.70 5.03
CA LYS A 2 3.60 12.92 4.84
C LYS A 2 2.69 14.13 4.82
N ALA A 3 3.02 15.13 5.65
CA ALA A 3 2.34 16.43 5.79
C ALA A 3 0.95 16.40 6.46
N VAL A 4 0.57 15.32 7.12
CA VAL A 4 -0.69 15.22 7.90
C VAL A 4 -0.38 14.59 9.25
N LEU A 5 -0.98 15.11 10.31
CA LEU A 5 -0.83 14.61 11.68
C LEU A 5 -1.74 13.39 11.92
N PRO A 6 -1.39 12.49 12.86
CA PRO A 6 -2.20 11.31 13.16
C PRO A 6 -3.63 11.66 13.57
N GLU A 7 -3.81 12.67 14.42
CA GLU A 7 -5.14 13.15 14.83
C GLU A 7 -5.98 13.62 13.64
N THR A 8 -5.37 14.27 12.65
CA THR A 8 -6.07 14.65 11.42
C THR A 8 -6.54 13.41 10.63
N MET A 9 -5.74 12.36 10.55
CA MET A 9 -6.17 11.11 9.91
C MET A 9 -7.37 10.48 10.63
N LYS A 10 -7.40 10.57 11.96
CA LYS A 10 -8.55 10.13 12.75
C LYS A 10 -9.78 10.95 12.44
N ASP A 11 -9.67 12.28 12.39
CA ASP A 11 -10.77 13.19 12.06
C ASP A 11 -11.32 12.96 10.64
N LEU A 12 -10.46 12.50 9.72
CA LEU A 12 -10.86 12.09 8.36
C LEU A 12 -11.58 10.74 8.33
N GLY A 13 -11.60 9.99 9.43
CA GLY A 13 -12.23 8.69 9.52
C GLY A 13 -11.32 7.52 9.11
N ALA A 14 -10.01 7.73 8.96
CA ALA A 14 -9.07 6.62 8.71
C ALA A 14 -9.15 5.61 9.87
N GLN A 15 -9.36 4.34 9.54
CA GLN A 15 -9.56 3.29 10.54
C GLN A 15 -8.25 2.63 10.93
N CYS A 16 -7.28 2.57 10.02
CA CYS A 16 -5.98 1.95 10.22
C CYS A 16 -4.89 2.72 9.49
N LEU A 17 -3.66 2.68 10.01
CA LEU A 17 -2.51 3.31 9.36
C LEU A 17 -1.45 2.26 9.03
N LEU A 18 -1.00 2.23 7.76
CA LEU A 18 0.11 1.39 7.34
C LEU A 18 1.42 2.16 7.37
N SER A 19 2.44 1.58 7.99
CA SER A 19 3.79 2.11 8.02
C SER A 19 4.78 1.09 7.43
N ASN A 20 5.83 1.60 6.81
CA ASN A 20 6.81 0.78 6.13
C ASN A 20 7.91 0.32 7.10
N ALA A 21 8.02 -1.00 7.35
CA ALA A 21 8.98 -1.57 8.29
C ALA A 21 10.43 -1.30 7.90
N PHE A 22 10.76 -1.31 6.60
CA PHE A 22 12.10 -0.98 6.13
C PHE A 22 12.51 0.45 6.51
N HIS A 23 11.62 1.42 6.27
CA HIS A 23 11.91 2.81 6.63
C HIS A 23 12.00 3.02 8.12
N LEU A 24 11.18 2.34 8.91
CA LEU A 24 11.24 2.39 10.37
C LEU A 24 12.48 1.71 10.94
N TYR A 25 12.93 0.62 10.32
CA TYR A 25 14.22 -0.03 10.63
C TYR A 25 15.41 0.90 10.34
N GLU A 26 15.43 1.55 9.19
CA GLU A 26 16.49 2.50 8.83
C GLU A 26 16.49 3.74 9.73
N ARG A 27 15.30 4.22 10.09
CA ARG A 27 15.13 5.42 10.94
C ARG A 27 13.68 5.50 11.49
N PRO A 28 13.48 5.55 12.81
CA PRO A 28 14.47 5.76 13.88
C PRO A 28 15.24 4.50 14.33
N GLY A 29 14.86 3.32 13.83
CA GLY A 29 15.31 2.01 14.29
C GLY A 29 14.23 1.32 15.12
N GLU A 30 14.09 0.01 14.96
CA GLU A 30 13.06 -0.79 15.63
C GLU A 30 13.21 -0.78 17.16
N GLN A 31 14.42 -0.60 17.67
CA GLN A 31 14.67 -0.53 19.11
C GLN A 31 14.03 0.71 19.73
N VAL A 32 14.11 1.86 19.06
CA VAL A 32 13.48 3.12 19.53
C VAL A 32 11.96 2.96 19.62
N LEU A 33 11.38 2.25 18.67
CA LEU A 33 9.93 2.00 18.64
C LEU A 33 9.50 1.04 19.76
N ASP A 34 10.30 0.01 20.04
CA ASP A 34 10.05 -0.91 21.16
C ASP A 34 10.12 -0.19 22.52
N GLU A 35 11.12 0.65 22.72
CA GLU A 35 11.28 1.48 23.92
C GLU A 35 10.14 2.50 24.09
N ALA A 36 9.61 3.04 22.98
CA ALA A 36 8.44 3.93 22.98
C ALA A 36 7.13 3.21 23.32
N GLY A 37 7.12 1.88 23.33
CA GLY A 37 5.94 1.06 23.58
C GLY A 37 5.13 0.73 22.32
N GLY A 38 5.76 0.75 21.16
CA GLY A 38 5.20 0.38 19.87
C GLY A 38 4.83 1.56 18.96
N LEU A 39 4.57 1.24 17.69
CA LEU A 39 4.35 2.21 16.62
C LEU A 39 3.20 3.18 16.90
N ALA A 40 2.04 2.67 17.32
CA ALA A 40 0.86 3.47 17.60
C ALA A 40 1.15 4.50 18.71
N LYS A 41 1.78 4.07 19.80
CA LYS A 41 2.15 4.94 20.90
C LYS A 41 3.22 5.96 20.52
N PHE A 42 4.19 5.56 19.71
CA PHE A 42 5.23 6.46 19.19
C PHE A 42 4.67 7.59 18.33
N MET A 43 3.58 7.32 17.58
CA MET A 43 2.91 8.30 16.71
C MET A 43 1.77 9.06 17.38
N ASP A 44 1.38 8.73 18.62
CA ASP A 44 0.14 9.17 19.26
C ASP A 44 -1.12 8.83 18.45
N TRP A 45 -1.15 7.60 17.92
CA TRP A 45 -2.28 7.05 17.16
C TRP A 45 -3.08 6.07 18.00
N ASN A 46 -4.40 6.24 18.11
CA ASN A 46 -5.30 5.41 18.94
C ASN A 46 -6.02 4.29 18.17
N GLY A 47 -5.69 4.08 16.91
CA GLY A 47 -6.25 3.03 16.08
C GLY A 47 -5.25 1.91 15.79
N PRO A 48 -5.68 0.84 15.10
CA PRO A 48 -4.79 -0.22 14.68
C PRO A 48 -3.77 0.27 13.64
N THR A 49 -2.64 -0.43 13.62
CA THR A 49 -1.52 -0.16 12.71
C THR A 49 -1.13 -1.41 11.94
N PHE A 50 -0.71 -1.20 10.70
CA PHE A 50 -0.05 -2.21 9.87
C PHE A 50 1.43 -1.90 9.70
N THR A 51 2.26 -2.95 9.55
CA THR A 51 3.58 -2.86 8.92
C THR A 51 3.67 -3.78 7.74
N ASP A 52 4.24 -3.29 6.62
CA ASP A 52 4.69 -4.19 5.55
C ASP A 52 5.92 -5.02 5.99
N SER A 53 6.30 -6.02 5.18
CA SER A 53 7.46 -6.87 5.48
C SER A 53 8.81 -6.18 5.28
N GLY A 54 8.85 -5.01 4.64
CA GLY A 54 10.05 -4.35 4.15
C GLY A 54 10.58 -4.93 2.83
N GLY A 55 10.06 -6.06 2.35
CA GLY A 55 10.51 -6.76 1.15
C GLY A 55 10.46 -5.92 -0.11
N PHE A 56 9.39 -5.16 -0.30
CA PHE A 56 9.24 -4.25 -1.45
C PHE A 56 10.40 -3.25 -1.57
N GLN A 57 10.77 -2.57 -0.50
CA GLN A 57 11.80 -1.52 -0.52
C GLN A 57 13.17 -2.13 -0.71
N VAL A 58 13.45 -3.22 -0.04
CA VAL A 58 14.71 -3.97 -0.16
C VAL A 58 14.93 -4.42 -1.60
N LEU A 59 13.91 -4.98 -2.24
CA LEU A 59 13.98 -5.43 -3.63
C LEU A 59 13.98 -4.26 -4.62
N SER A 60 13.24 -3.19 -4.34
CA SER A 60 13.21 -1.98 -5.17
C SER A 60 14.57 -1.27 -5.22
N LEU A 61 15.38 -1.36 -4.18
CA LEU A 61 16.76 -0.87 -4.17
C LEU A 61 17.66 -1.65 -5.15
N GLY A 62 17.38 -2.95 -5.36
CA GLY A 62 18.17 -3.82 -6.24
C GLY A 62 17.98 -3.58 -7.73
N ALA A 63 16.88 -2.97 -8.16
CA ALA A 63 16.48 -2.96 -9.55
C ALA A 63 16.50 -1.57 -10.24
N GLY A 64 16.82 -0.48 -9.54
CA GLY A 64 16.80 0.86 -10.15
C GLY A 64 15.39 1.33 -10.59
N PHE A 65 14.41 0.99 -9.89
CA PHE A 65 12.95 0.89 -10.14
C PHE A 65 12.18 2.18 -10.50
N LYS A 66 12.65 3.09 -11.25
CA LYS A 66 11.75 4.18 -11.68
C LYS A 66 10.67 3.77 -12.67
N LYS A 67 10.82 2.65 -13.39
CA LYS A 67 9.87 2.23 -14.45
C LYS A 67 9.26 0.83 -14.29
N THR A 68 9.84 -0.04 -13.48
CA THR A 68 9.48 -1.47 -13.43
C THR A 68 8.27 -1.84 -12.56
N LEU A 69 7.75 -0.88 -11.80
CA LEU A 69 6.47 -0.99 -11.08
C LEU A 69 5.33 -0.28 -11.82
N ALA A 70 5.53 0.10 -13.07
CA ALA A 70 4.42 0.54 -13.88
C ALA A 70 3.48 -0.67 -14.08
N MET A 71 2.25 -0.55 -13.61
CA MET A 71 1.17 -1.52 -13.85
C MET A 71 0.76 -1.60 -15.32
N ASP A 72 1.38 -0.76 -16.16
CA ASP A 72 1.25 -0.77 -17.61
C ASP A 72 2.63 -0.98 -18.22
N VAL A 73 2.87 -2.19 -18.72
CA VAL A 73 4.12 -2.60 -19.40
C VAL A 73 4.01 -2.43 -20.92
N THR A 74 2.93 -1.85 -21.43
CA THR A 74 2.71 -1.65 -22.86
C THR A 74 3.83 -0.76 -23.44
N GLY A 75 4.65 -1.34 -24.32
CA GLY A 75 5.77 -0.62 -24.97
C GLY A 75 7.10 -0.61 -24.21
N MET A 76 7.21 -1.30 -23.05
CA MET A 76 8.50 -1.48 -22.36
C MET A 76 9.35 -2.56 -23.05
N LYS A 77 10.65 -2.31 -23.18
CA LYS A 77 11.62 -3.30 -23.67
C LYS A 77 12.30 -3.99 -22.49
N SER A 78 12.77 -5.24 -22.68
CA SER A 78 13.46 -6.03 -21.64
C SER A 78 14.69 -5.31 -21.06
N ASP A 79 15.31 -4.44 -21.81
CA ASP A 79 16.50 -3.66 -21.42
C ASP A 79 16.15 -2.48 -20.48
N ASP A 80 14.88 -2.12 -20.34
CA ASP A 80 14.42 -1.07 -19.41
C ASP A 80 14.43 -1.52 -17.93
N VAL A 81 14.67 -2.80 -17.66
CA VAL A 81 14.58 -3.43 -16.31
C VAL A 81 15.76 -3.07 -15.42
N ILE A 82 16.95 -2.85 -16.01
CA ILE A 82 18.15 -2.43 -15.29
C ILE A 82 18.70 -1.20 -16.00
N ALA A 83 18.69 -0.05 -15.35
CA ALA A 83 19.36 1.12 -15.91
C ALA A 83 20.85 0.81 -16.06
N GLU A 84 21.34 0.84 -17.32
CA GLU A 84 22.72 0.59 -17.68
C GLU A 84 23.66 1.43 -16.80
N GLY A 85 24.65 0.80 -16.14
CA GLY A 85 25.63 1.48 -15.29
C GLY A 85 25.22 1.76 -13.84
N LYS A 86 24.07 1.24 -13.34
CA LYS A 86 23.73 1.32 -11.92
C LYS A 86 24.14 0.07 -11.14
N GLU A 87 24.80 0.28 -9.99
CA GLU A 87 25.13 -0.78 -9.03
C GLU A 87 23.85 -1.47 -8.53
N ARG A 88 23.84 -2.79 -8.56
CA ARG A 88 22.76 -3.60 -7.98
C ARG A 88 22.89 -3.53 -6.46
N LEU A 89 21.89 -2.93 -5.80
CA LEU A 89 21.91 -2.68 -4.37
C LEU A 89 21.25 -3.77 -3.51
N ALA A 90 20.63 -4.80 -4.13
CA ALA A 90 20.04 -5.91 -3.42
C ALA A 90 20.23 -7.25 -4.15
N PHE A 91 20.44 -8.30 -3.37
CA PHE A 91 20.66 -9.69 -3.83
C PHE A 91 19.76 -10.63 -3.06
N VAL A 92 18.94 -11.40 -3.78
CA VAL A 92 18.05 -12.42 -3.24
C VAL A 92 18.72 -13.80 -3.32
N ASP A 93 18.64 -14.56 -2.25
CA ASP A 93 19.00 -15.99 -2.20
C ASP A 93 17.90 -16.79 -1.46
N GLU A 94 18.15 -18.08 -1.18
CA GLU A 94 17.15 -18.93 -0.52
C GLU A 94 16.86 -18.50 0.94
N ASP A 95 17.82 -17.87 1.60
CA ASP A 95 17.71 -17.51 3.02
C ASP A 95 17.17 -16.10 3.25
N GLY A 96 17.17 -15.26 2.21
CA GLY A 96 16.66 -13.89 2.35
C GLY A 96 17.24 -12.91 1.31
N VAL A 97 17.39 -11.66 1.69
CA VAL A 97 17.85 -10.58 0.82
C VAL A 97 18.97 -9.79 1.50
N THR A 98 20.11 -9.66 0.82
CA THR A 98 21.18 -8.75 1.25
C THR A 98 21.08 -7.46 0.45
N PHE A 99 21.11 -6.30 1.12
CA PHE A 99 20.98 -5.01 0.46
C PHE A 99 21.91 -3.97 1.06
N LYS A 100 22.15 -2.92 0.28
CA LYS A 100 22.96 -1.76 0.68
C LYS A 100 22.03 -0.61 1.07
N SER A 101 22.18 -0.12 2.31
CA SER A 101 21.38 1.00 2.81
C SER A 101 21.54 2.24 1.92
N PRO A 102 20.44 2.86 1.48
CA PRO A 102 20.51 4.12 0.73
C PRO A 102 20.93 5.31 1.58
N LEU A 103 20.90 5.19 2.91
CA LEU A 103 21.24 6.29 3.82
C LEU A 103 22.75 6.41 4.05
N ASN A 104 23.45 5.29 4.25
CA ASN A 104 24.85 5.30 4.66
C ASN A 104 25.73 4.29 3.91
N GLY A 105 25.14 3.48 3.02
CA GLY A 105 25.86 2.49 2.23
C GLY A 105 26.24 1.21 2.97
N SER A 106 25.84 1.01 4.24
CA SER A 106 26.09 -0.22 4.98
C SER A 106 25.34 -1.41 4.38
N LEU A 107 25.90 -2.61 4.52
CA LEU A 107 25.24 -3.85 4.10
C LEU A 107 24.35 -4.37 5.22
N HIS A 108 23.13 -4.71 4.84
CA HIS A 108 22.12 -5.29 5.72
C HIS A 108 21.59 -6.60 5.14
N ARG A 109 21.04 -7.43 6.01
CA ARG A 109 20.40 -8.68 5.66
C ARG A 109 18.98 -8.70 6.21
N PHE A 110 18.00 -9.04 5.36
CA PHE A 110 16.66 -9.42 5.78
C PHE A 110 16.42 -10.90 5.46
N SER A 111 15.89 -11.62 6.42
CA SER A 111 15.33 -12.96 6.28
C SER A 111 13.92 -12.97 6.86
N ALA A 112 13.22 -14.09 6.74
CA ALA A 112 11.92 -14.28 7.38
C ALA A 112 11.99 -13.94 8.90
N GLU A 113 12.97 -14.50 9.61
CA GLU A 113 13.14 -14.30 11.06
C GLU A 113 13.51 -12.87 11.41
N ILE A 114 14.42 -12.26 10.64
CA ILE A 114 14.86 -10.88 10.88
C ILE A 114 13.69 -9.91 10.67
N SER A 115 12.91 -10.08 9.59
CA SER A 115 11.71 -9.27 9.34
C SER A 115 10.69 -9.41 10.45
N MET A 116 10.41 -10.65 10.92
CA MET A 116 9.52 -10.86 12.05
C MET A 116 10.04 -10.18 13.32
N GLY A 117 11.34 -10.33 13.65
CA GLY A 117 11.94 -9.68 14.80
C GLY A 117 11.84 -8.15 14.77
N ILE A 118 12.06 -7.53 13.60
CA ILE A 118 11.90 -6.09 13.39
C ILE A 118 10.44 -5.67 13.61
N GLN A 119 9.48 -6.34 12.97
CA GLN A 119 8.07 -5.98 13.05
C GLN A 119 7.52 -6.19 14.48
N HIS A 120 7.96 -7.24 15.18
CA HIS A 120 7.60 -7.46 16.59
C HIS A 120 8.07 -6.31 17.49
N LYS A 121 9.26 -5.76 17.28
CA LYS A 121 9.78 -4.59 18.03
C LYS A 121 9.06 -3.30 17.62
N ILE A 122 8.76 -3.11 16.32
CA ILE A 122 7.95 -1.99 15.84
C ILE A 122 6.59 -1.99 16.54
N GLY A 123 6.02 -3.16 16.83
CA GLY A 123 4.81 -3.29 17.63
C GLY A 123 3.54 -2.83 16.91
N ALA A 124 3.44 -3.04 15.59
CA ALA A 124 2.19 -2.85 14.87
C ALA A 124 1.18 -3.96 15.23
N ASP A 125 -0.11 -3.66 15.09
CA ASP A 125 -1.18 -4.62 15.39
C ASP A 125 -1.28 -5.73 14.34
N ILE A 126 -0.95 -5.41 13.09
CA ILE A 126 -0.97 -6.33 11.96
C ILE A 126 0.36 -6.24 11.21
N MET A 127 0.93 -7.39 10.88
CA MET A 127 2.21 -7.53 10.19
C MET A 127 2.05 -8.37 8.94
N PHE A 128 2.91 -8.14 7.93
CA PHE A 128 3.00 -9.01 6.76
C PHE A 128 4.21 -9.93 6.83
N ALA A 129 4.03 -11.17 6.44
CA ALA A 129 5.12 -12.13 6.28
C ALA A 129 6.11 -11.62 5.21
N PHE A 130 7.39 -11.93 5.41
CA PHE A 130 8.44 -11.58 4.46
C PHE A 130 8.29 -12.40 3.18
N ASP A 131 8.22 -11.71 2.03
CA ASP A 131 7.95 -12.27 0.72
C ASP A 131 8.94 -11.78 -0.33
N GLU A 132 9.05 -12.50 -1.44
CA GLU A 132 9.83 -12.04 -2.58
C GLU A 132 8.94 -11.35 -3.61
N LEU A 133 8.98 -10.02 -3.63
CA LEU A 133 8.36 -9.25 -4.69
C LEU A 133 9.11 -9.46 -6.01
N THR A 134 8.36 -9.75 -7.07
CA THR A 134 8.87 -9.81 -8.45
C THR A 134 8.33 -8.67 -9.30
N THR A 135 8.86 -8.50 -10.50
CA THR A 135 8.34 -7.55 -11.49
C THR A 135 7.64 -8.27 -12.62
N LEU A 136 6.79 -7.58 -13.37
CA LEU A 136 6.16 -8.15 -14.58
C LEU A 136 7.16 -8.51 -15.69
N MET A 137 8.40 -8.03 -15.58
CA MET A 137 9.49 -8.32 -16.53
C MET A 137 10.26 -9.61 -16.21
N ASN A 138 10.08 -10.19 -15.03
CA ASN A 138 10.69 -11.45 -14.68
C ASN A 138 10.09 -12.59 -15.51
N THR A 139 10.95 -13.53 -15.94
CA THR A 139 10.48 -14.69 -16.71
C THR A 139 9.54 -15.56 -15.87
N ARG A 140 8.64 -16.30 -16.53
CA ARG A 140 7.74 -17.23 -15.85
C ARG A 140 8.48 -18.20 -14.92
N GLY A 141 9.58 -18.79 -15.38
CA GLY A 141 10.36 -19.71 -14.54
C GLY A 141 11.00 -19.03 -13.31
N TYR A 142 11.26 -17.71 -13.37
CA TYR A 142 11.66 -16.97 -12.18
C TYR A 142 10.46 -16.78 -11.24
N GLN A 143 9.28 -16.45 -11.78
CA GLN A 143 8.04 -16.29 -11.00
C GLN A 143 7.69 -17.58 -10.24
N GLU A 144 7.80 -18.73 -10.90
CA GLU A 144 7.58 -20.05 -10.27
C GLU A 144 8.51 -20.25 -9.08
N ARG A 145 9.83 -20.02 -9.25
CA ARG A 145 10.79 -20.15 -8.14
C ARG A 145 10.56 -19.14 -7.02
N SER A 146 10.14 -17.93 -7.35
CA SER A 146 9.82 -16.88 -6.38
C SER A 146 8.60 -17.23 -5.53
N VAL A 147 7.54 -17.79 -6.13
CA VAL A 147 6.35 -18.28 -5.42
C VAL A 147 6.76 -19.37 -4.40
N GLU A 148 7.54 -20.35 -4.83
CA GLU A 148 8.01 -21.43 -3.95
C GLU A 148 8.94 -20.91 -2.82
N ARG A 149 9.79 -19.92 -3.11
CA ARG A 149 10.64 -19.28 -2.10
C ARG A 149 9.80 -18.49 -1.10
N THR A 150 8.83 -17.71 -1.58
CA THR A 150 7.90 -16.97 -0.73
C THR A 150 7.16 -17.91 0.20
N TYR A 151 6.71 -19.07 -0.27
CA TYR A 151 6.07 -20.08 0.58
C TYR A 151 7.02 -20.61 1.67
N ARG A 152 8.26 -20.95 1.34
CA ARG A 152 9.25 -21.39 2.37
C ARG A 152 9.53 -20.29 3.40
N TRP A 153 9.62 -19.04 2.95
CA TRP A 153 9.77 -17.89 3.86
C TRP A 153 8.52 -17.66 4.72
N ALA A 154 7.33 -17.85 4.15
CA ALA A 154 6.07 -17.77 4.88
C ALA A 154 6.00 -18.80 6.03
N GLN A 155 6.42 -20.05 5.79
CA GLN A 155 6.52 -21.07 6.83
C GLN A 155 7.47 -20.66 7.96
N ARG A 156 8.63 -20.09 7.62
CA ARG A 156 9.60 -19.58 8.59
C ARG A 156 9.06 -18.37 9.36
N CYS A 157 8.32 -17.47 8.69
CA CYS A 157 7.64 -16.34 9.34
C CYS A 157 6.62 -16.80 10.38
N VAL A 158 5.78 -17.78 10.05
CA VAL A 158 4.79 -18.34 10.99
C VAL A 158 5.49 -18.95 12.21
N ALA A 159 6.55 -19.74 11.99
CA ALA A 159 7.30 -20.38 13.08
C ALA A 159 7.95 -19.34 14.00
N GLU A 160 8.60 -18.33 13.42
CA GLU A 160 9.26 -17.27 14.20
C GLU A 160 8.26 -16.33 14.88
N HIS A 161 7.15 -16.00 14.21
CA HIS A 161 6.08 -15.23 14.81
C HIS A 161 5.51 -15.90 16.05
N LYS A 162 5.25 -17.21 15.98
CA LYS A 162 4.78 -18.00 17.12
C LYS A 162 5.80 -17.95 18.27
N ARG A 163 7.07 -18.20 17.99
CA ARG A 163 8.15 -18.15 18.99
C ARG A 163 8.23 -16.78 19.67
N LEU A 164 8.24 -15.69 18.88
CA LEU A 164 8.32 -14.34 19.39
C LEU A 164 7.05 -13.94 20.18
N THR A 165 5.87 -14.41 19.78
CA THR A 165 4.61 -14.17 20.48
C THR A 165 4.63 -14.83 21.86
N GLU A 166 5.14 -16.06 21.98
CA GLU A 166 5.31 -16.77 23.25
C GLU A 166 6.31 -16.06 24.20
N GLU A 167 7.33 -15.41 23.64
CA GLU A 167 8.31 -14.64 24.42
C GLU A 167 7.83 -13.25 24.88
N ARG A 168 6.81 -12.68 24.21
CA ARG A 168 6.29 -11.32 24.46
C ARG A 168 5.23 -11.29 25.57
N LEU A 169 5.53 -11.84 26.74
CA LEU A 169 4.59 -11.88 27.87
C LEU A 169 4.07 -10.47 28.21
N GLY A 170 2.73 -10.34 28.26
CA GLY A 170 2.07 -9.08 28.64
C GLY A 170 1.96 -8.01 27.54
N LYS A 171 2.46 -8.26 26.31
CA LYS A 171 2.21 -7.41 25.15
C LYS A 171 0.98 -7.90 24.36
N PRO A 172 0.24 -6.99 23.67
CA PRO A 172 -0.88 -7.41 22.83
C PRO A 172 -0.46 -8.39 21.72
N TYR A 173 -1.36 -9.24 21.29
CA TYR A 173 -1.19 -10.08 20.11
C TYR A 173 -1.04 -9.20 18.87
N GLN A 174 -0.16 -9.60 17.96
CA GLN A 174 0.00 -8.99 16.65
C GLN A 174 -0.46 -10.00 15.60
N ALA A 175 -1.43 -9.63 14.77
CA ALA A 175 -1.89 -10.48 13.68
C ALA A 175 -0.81 -10.59 12.59
N LEU A 176 -0.67 -11.78 12.00
CA LEU A 176 0.25 -12.03 10.90
C LEU A 176 -0.52 -12.36 9.61
N TYR A 177 -0.29 -11.57 8.55
CA TYR A 177 -0.87 -11.79 7.24
C TYR A 177 0.17 -12.43 6.29
N GLY A 178 -0.21 -13.50 5.61
CA GLY A 178 0.57 -14.07 4.52
C GLY A 178 0.45 -13.22 3.26
N VAL A 179 1.43 -13.28 2.35
CA VAL A 179 1.41 -12.52 1.10
C VAL A 179 1.36 -13.47 -0.09
N VAL A 180 0.41 -13.25 -1.00
CA VAL A 180 0.27 -14.02 -2.23
C VAL A 180 0.93 -13.29 -3.39
N GLN A 181 1.94 -13.92 -4.01
CA GLN A 181 2.65 -13.48 -5.20
C GLN A 181 2.20 -14.30 -6.43
N GLY A 182 2.80 -14.10 -7.62
CA GLY A 182 2.49 -14.87 -8.83
C GLY A 182 2.33 -14.02 -10.10
N ALA A 183 2.62 -12.71 -10.01
CA ALA A 183 2.52 -11.75 -11.14
C ALA A 183 1.15 -11.83 -11.83
N ASN A 184 1.13 -11.96 -13.16
CA ASN A 184 -0.09 -12.03 -13.98
C ASN A 184 -0.54 -13.47 -14.30
N TYR A 185 0.03 -14.48 -13.65
CA TYR A 185 -0.26 -15.89 -13.98
C TYR A 185 -1.30 -16.45 -13.02
N GLU A 186 -2.50 -16.76 -13.54
CA GLU A 186 -3.62 -17.30 -12.76
C GLU A 186 -3.20 -18.57 -11.97
N ASP A 187 -2.58 -19.53 -12.67
CA ASP A 187 -2.17 -20.78 -12.07
C ASP A 187 -1.17 -20.58 -10.91
N LEU A 188 -0.24 -19.63 -11.04
CA LEU A 188 0.70 -19.31 -9.96
C LEU A 188 0.00 -18.58 -8.80
N ARG A 189 -0.95 -17.67 -9.09
CA ARG A 189 -1.74 -16.99 -8.06
C ARG A 189 -2.59 -17.96 -7.26
N ARG A 190 -3.30 -18.88 -7.93
CA ARG A 190 -4.11 -19.91 -7.27
C ARG A 190 -3.23 -20.85 -6.44
N HIS A 191 -2.13 -21.34 -7.01
CA HIS A 191 -1.17 -22.19 -6.29
C HIS A 191 -0.60 -21.47 -5.05
N ALA A 192 -0.12 -20.25 -5.19
CA ALA A 192 0.39 -19.45 -4.07
C ALA A 192 -0.69 -19.20 -2.99
N ALA A 193 -1.94 -18.94 -3.42
CA ALA A 193 -3.06 -18.74 -2.52
C ALA A 193 -3.36 -20.01 -1.71
N GLU A 194 -3.40 -21.19 -2.35
CA GLU A 194 -3.57 -22.49 -1.67
C GLU A 194 -2.44 -22.75 -0.66
N GLN A 195 -1.19 -22.47 -1.03
CA GLN A 195 -0.04 -22.60 -0.13
C GLN A 195 -0.20 -21.70 1.10
N ILE A 196 -0.53 -20.42 0.92
CA ILE A 196 -0.73 -19.47 2.02
C ILE A 196 -1.96 -19.82 2.85
N ALA A 197 -3.05 -20.28 2.22
CA ALA A 197 -4.25 -20.73 2.92
C ALA A 197 -3.98 -21.92 3.87
N SER A 198 -3.02 -22.78 3.54
CA SER A 198 -2.63 -23.94 4.34
C SER A 198 -1.84 -23.58 5.61
N LEU A 199 -1.35 -22.35 5.72
CA LEU A 199 -0.60 -21.88 6.88
C LEU A 199 -1.48 -21.13 7.88
N ASP A 200 -1.00 -21.03 9.11
CA ASP A 200 -1.69 -20.38 10.23
C ASP A 200 -1.48 -18.85 10.20
N PHE A 201 -2.09 -18.20 9.19
CA PHE A 201 -2.14 -16.76 9.06
C PHE A 201 -3.51 -16.22 9.50
N ASP A 202 -3.54 -15.05 10.12
CA ASP A 202 -4.77 -14.36 10.51
C ASP A 202 -5.48 -13.71 9.32
N GLY A 203 -4.74 -13.36 8.26
CA GLY A 203 -5.27 -12.76 7.05
C GLY A 203 -4.31 -12.93 5.87
N VAL A 204 -4.65 -12.33 4.75
CA VAL A 204 -3.86 -12.42 3.52
C VAL A 204 -3.65 -11.04 2.88
N GLY A 205 -2.43 -10.80 2.38
CA GLY A 205 -2.07 -9.68 1.52
C GLY A 205 -2.06 -10.10 0.05
N ILE A 206 -2.81 -9.39 -0.78
CA ILE A 206 -2.78 -9.52 -2.23
C ILE A 206 -1.70 -8.57 -2.74
N GLY A 207 -0.52 -9.11 -3.04
CA GLY A 207 0.67 -8.33 -3.35
C GLY A 207 1.24 -8.59 -4.73
N GLY A 208 2.34 -7.90 -5.01
CA GLY A 208 3.10 -8.07 -6.24
C GLY A 208 2.76 -7.09 -7.34
N ALA A 209 3.55 -7.15 -8.42
CA ALA A 209 3.25 -6.41 -9.63
C ALA A 209 2.10 -7.11 -10.37
N ILE A 210 1.02 -6.37 -10.62
CA ILE A 210 -0.20 -6.85 -11.30
C ILE A 210 -0.55 -5.85 -12.40
N GLU A 211 -0.84 -6.32 -13.60
CA GLU A 211 -1.38 -5.44 -14.63
C GLU A 211 -2.77 -4.92 -14.23
N LYS A 212 -3.00 -3.63 -14.45
CA LYS A 212 -4.26 -2.97 -14.10
C LYS A 212 -5.49 -3.72 -14.65
N ARG A 213 -5.43 -4.18 -15.89
CA ARG A 213 -6.57 -4.84 -16.57
C ARG A 213 -7.05 -6.15 -15.94
N ILE A 214 -6.22 -6.81 -15.09
CA ILE A 214 -6.53 -8.10 -14.48
C ILE A 214 -6.53 -8.06 -12.94
N ILE A 215 -6.58 -6.87 -12.35
CA ILE A 215 -6.49 -6.75 -10.90
C ILE A 215 -7.71 -7.36 -10.21
N GLY A 216 -8.90 -7.18 -10.75
CA GLY A 216 -10.12 -7.83 -10.27
C GLY A 216 -10.04 -9.35 -10.37
N ASP A 217 -9.62 -9.87 -11.55
CA ASP A 217 -9.43 -11.31 -11.75
C ASP A 217 -8.40 -11.88 -10.76
N THR A 218 -7.29 -11.16 -10.55
CA THR A 218 -6.26 -11.56 -9.59
C THR A 218 -6.81 -11.64 -8.16
N CYS A 219 -7.65 -10.67 -7.79
CA CYS A 219 -8.36 -10.70 -6.50
C CYS A 219 -9.25 -11.96 -6.39
N ALA A 220 -10.06 -12.24 -7.43
CA ALA A 220 -10.93 -13.41 -7.48
C ALA A 220 -10.13 -14.71 -7.34
N TRP A 221 -9.07 -14.90 -8.13
CA TRP A 221 -8.24 -16.13 -8.09
C TRP A 221 -7.66 -16.41 -6.70
N ILE A 222 -7.31 -15.36 -5.95
CA ILE A 222 -6.78 -15.49 -4.59
C ILE A 222 -7.90 -15.73 -3.58
N CYS A 223 -8.97 -14.96 -3.67
CA CYS A 223 -10.10 -15.04 -2.74
C CYS A 223 -10.83 -16.39 -2.82
N ASP A 224 -10.91 -16.99 -4.01
CA ASP A 224 -11.49 -18.34 -4.20
C ASP A 224 -10.79 -19.44 -3.35
N ALA A 225 -9.49 -19.29 -3.10
CA ALA A 225 -8.71 -20.26 -2.33
C ALA A 225 -8.68 -19.93 -0.83
N MET A 226 -9.14 -18.72 -0.43
CA MET A 226 -9.06 -18.28 0.97
C MET A 226 -10.35 -18.58 1.75
N PRO A 227 -10.25 -19.01 3.02
CA PRO A 227 -11.40 -19.04 3.90
C PRO A 227 -12.09 -17.68 3.97
N GLU A 228 -13.42 -17.66 3.93
CA GLU A 228 -14.20 -16.40 3.94
C GLU A 228 -13.94 -15.57 5.22
N SER A 229 -13.62 -16.22 6.32
CA SER A 229 -13.31 -15.59 7.60
C SER A 229 -11.95 -14.88 7.66
N ARG A 230 -11.04 -15.09 6.67
CA ARG A 230 -9.74 -14.44 6.64
C ARG A 230 -9.82 -13.10 5.94
N PRO A 231 -9.48 -11.98 6.58
CA PRO A 231 -9.40 -10.67 5.93
C PRO A 231 -8.40 -10.66 4.75
N ARG A 232 -8.78 -9.96 3.67
CA ARG A 232 -7.98 -9.82 2.44
C ARG A 232 -7.58 -8.36 2.27
N HIS A 233 -6.31 -8.09 2.40
CA HIS A 233 -5.75 -6.76 2.22
C HIS A 233 -5.13 -6.61 0.84
N VAL A 234 -5.57 -5.63 0.06
CA VAL A 234 -5.06 -5.35 -1.29
C VAL A 234 -4.00 -4.26 -1.21
N LEU A 235 -2.74 -4.65 -1.43
CA LEU A 235 -1.58 -3.80 -1.21
C LEU A 235 -1.39 -2.74 -2.32
N GLY A 236 -1.31 -1.47 -1.93
CA GLY A 236 -0.86 -0.38 -2.78
C GLY A 236 -1.84 0.13 -3.84
N ILE A 237 -3.12 -0.19 -3.76
CA ILE A 237 -4.13 0.15 -4.76
C ILE A 237 -4.86 1.45 -4.42
N ALA A 238 -4.95 2.36 -5.41
CA ALA A 238 -5.63 3.66 -5.28
C ALA A 238 -6.41 4.12 -6.52
N ALA A 239 -6.40 3.41 -7.64
CA ALA A 239 -7.27 3.78 -8.74
C ALA A 239 -8.71 3.41 -8.37
N VAL A 240 -9.65 4.32 -8.62
CA VAL A 240 -11.04 4.16 -8.17
C VAL A 240 -11.69 2.93 -8.80
N ASP A 241 -11.47 2.69 -10.08
CA ASP A 241 -11.93 1.51 -10.80
C ASP A 241 -11.30 0.20 -10.25
N ASP A 242 -10.02 0.23 -9.90
CA ASP A 242 -9.31 -0.93 -9.32
C ASP A 242 -9.85 -1.27 -7.92
N ILE A 243 -10.17 -0.25 -7.09
CA ILE A 243 -10.78 -0.45 -5.77
C ILE A 243 -12.12 -1.17 -5.92
N PHE A 244 -13.01 -0.68 -6.80
CA PHE A 244 -14.29 -1.34 -7.06
C PHE A 244 -14.13 -2.76 -7.57
N ALA A 245 -13.21 -2.98 -8.53
CA ALA A 245 -12.94 -4.32 -9.06
C ALA A 245 -12.42 -5.28 -7.97
N CYS A 246 -11.56 -4.81 -7.06
CA CYS A 246 -11.07 -5.63 -5.95
C CYS A 246 -12.16 -5.92 -4.92
N VAL A 247 -12.99 -4.93 -4.55
CA VAL A 247 -14.10 -5.15 -3.61
C VAL A 247 -15.12 -6.15 -4.16
N GLU A 248 -15.51 -6.00 -5.43
CA GLU A 248 -16.42 -6.95 -6.11
C GLU A 248 -15.91 -8.39 -6.07
N ASN A 249 -14.58 -8.57 -6.03
CA ASN A 249 -13.90 -9.86 -6.01
C ASN A 249 -13.32 -10.24 -4.63
N GLY A 250 -13.83 -9.66 -3.55
CA GLY A 250 -13.55 -10.10 -2.18
C GLY A 250 -12.40 -9.40 -1.48
N GLY A 251 -11.90 -8.27 -1.97
CA GLY A 251 -10.93 -7.44 -1.26
C GLY A 251 -11.61 -6.64 -0.14
N ASP A 252 -11.07 -6.70 1.09
CA ASP A 252 -11.68 -6.10 2.29
C ASP A 252 -11.05 -4.77 2.69
N THR A 253 -9.73 -4.65 2.59
CA THR A 253 -8.98 -3.47 3.03
C THR A 253 -7.91 -3.06 2.04
N PHE A 254 -7.54 -1.78 2.06
CA PHE A 254 -6.64 -1.17 1.09
C PHE A 254 -5.66 -0.22 1.77
N ASP A 255 -4.46 -0.11 1.21
CA ASP A 255 -3.52 0.96 1.51
C ASP A 255 -3.03 1.62 0.23
N CYS A 256 -2.68 2.89 0.29
CA CYS A 256 -1.94 3.53 -0.79
C CYS A 256 -1.29 4.85 -0.39
N VAL A 257 -0.13 5.11 -0.95
CA VAL A 257 0.55 6.41 -0.82
C VAL A 257 0.06 7.45 -1.82
N ALA A 258 -0.78 7.06 -2.81
CA ALA A 258 -1.17 7.93 -3.91
C ALA A 258 -1.95 9.18 -3.46
N PRO A 259 -2.92 9.12 -2.54
CA PRO A 259 -3.65 10.32 -2.10
C PRO A 259 -2.70 11.41 -1.63
N ALA A 260 -1.83 11.11 -0.69
CA ALA A 260 -0.85 12.04 -0.14
C ALA A 260 0.23 12.45 -1.17
N ARG A 261 0.72 11.53 -2.00
CA ARG A 261 1.70 11.83 -3.04
C ARG A 261 1.13 12.75 -4.11
N CYS A 262 -0.07 12.46 -4.59
CA CYS A 262 -0.78 13.27 -5.59
C CYS A 262 -1.08 14.67 -5.05
N GLY A 263 -1.60 14.79 -3.83
CA GLY A 263 -1.88 16.07 -3.18
C GLY A 263 -0.64 16.97 -3.14
N ARG A 264 0.48 16.46 -2.65
CA ARG A 264 1.74 17.22 -2.62
C ARG A 264 2.26 17.64 -4.01
N ASN A 265 1.89 16.92 -5.06
CA ASN A 265 2.23 17.26 -6.44
C ASN A 265 1.19 18.17 -7.11
N GLY A 266 0.08 18.46 -6.43
CA GLY A 266 -0.99 19.33 -6.90
C GLY A 266 -2.07 18.62 -7.70
N ALA A 267 -2.13 17.29 -7.69
CA ALA A 267 -3.22 16.51 -8.26
C ALA A 267 -4.30 16.29 -7.19
N ILE A 268 -5.49 16.76 -7.47
CA ILE A 268 -6.67 16.76 -6.59
C ILE A 268 -7.68 15.75 -7.12
N PHE A 269 -8.13 14.84 -6.25
CA PHE A 269 -9.19 13.87 -6.54
C PHE A 269 -10.55 14.47 -6.20
N THR A 270 -11.54 14.26 -7.07
CA THR A 270 -12.93 14.67 -6.86
C THR A 270 -13.86 13.60 -7.38
N ARG A 271 -15.15 13.69 -7.07
CA ARG A 271 -16.18 12.79 -7.63
C ARG A 271 -16.29 12.85 -9.16
N HIS A 272 -15.77 13.92 -9.77
CA HIS A 272 -15.74 14.13 -11.23
C HIS A 272 -14.36 13.90 -11.84
N GLY A 273 -13.52 13.09 -11.19
CA GLY A 273 -12.19 12.75 -11.64
C GLY A 273 -11.07 13.53 -10.98
N ARG A 274 -9.89 13.51 -11.60
CA ARG A 274 -8.68 14.13 -11.06
C ARG A 274 -8.26 15.34 -11.88
N TYR A 275 -7.93 16.45 -11.22
CA TYR A 275 -7.38 17.63 -11.89
C TYR A 275 -6.09 18.12 -11.24
N ASN A 276 -5.30 18.90 -11.98
CA ASN A 276 -4.10 19.53 -11.44
C ASN A 276 -4.43 20.98 -11.01
N ILE A 277 -4.36 21.25 -9.72
CA ILE A 277 -4.65 22.55 -9.13
C ILE A 277 -3.72 23.66 -9.64
N LYS A 278 -2.51 23.30 -10.12
CA LYS A 278 -1.52 24.26 -10.64
C LYS A 278 -1.84 24.78 -12.06
N ARG A 279 -2.99 24.48 -12.64
CA ARG A 279 -3.43 25.07 -13.90
C ARG A 279 -3.77 26.56 -13.70
N ALA A 280 -3.48 27.38 -14.71
CA ALA A 280 -3.64 28.86 -14.64
C ALA A 280 -5.05 29.33 -14.26
N GLN A 281 -6.07 28.57 -14.65
CA GLN A 281 -7.48 28.88 -14.36
C GLN A 281 -7.79 28.95 -12.86
N PHE A 282 -7.05 28.22 -12.01
CA PHE A 282 -7.31 28.19 -10.56
C PHE A 282 -6.69 29.34 -9.78
N LYS A 283 -5.85 30.16 -10.43
CA LYS A 283 -5.18 31.30 -9.78
C LYS A 283 -6.17 32.34 -9.21
N HIS A 284 -7.33 32.49 -9.83
CA HIS A 284 -8.39 33.41 -9.42
C HIS A 284 -9.68 32.65 -9.05
N ASP A 285 -9.62 31.39 -8.74
CA ASP A 285 -10.76 30.58 -8.35
C ASP A 285 -10.84 30.51 -6.83
N PHE A 286 -11.82 31.19 -6.27
CA PHE A 286 -12.04 31.31 -4.83
C PHE A 286 -13.03 30.27 -4.28
N GLY A 287 -13.47 29.32 -5.11
CA GLY A 287 -14.29 28.19 -4.68
C GLY A 287 -13.47 27.11 -3.95
N PRO A 288 -14.13 26.11 -3.32
CA PRO A 288 -13.47 24.97 -2.66
C PRO A 288 -12.76 24.08 -3.68
N LEU A 289 -11.93 23.14 -3.21
CA LEU A 289 -11.30 22.16 -4.12
C LEU A 289 -12.35 21.30 -4.84
N GLU A 290 -13.43 20.95 -4.17
CA GLU A 290 -14.59 20.28 -4.72
C GLU A 290 -15.88 20.85 -4.13
N GLU A 291 -16.85 21.17 -4.98
CA GLU A 291 -18.15 21.69 -4.55
C GLU A 291 -18.93 20.60 -3.77
N GLY A 292 -19.46 20.97 -2.61
CA GLY A 292 -20.20 20.08 -1.74
C GLY A 292 -19.34 19.09 -0.95
N CYS A 293 -18.01 19.21 -0.99
CA CYS A 293 -17.10 18.47 -0.13
C CYS A 293 -17.04 19.12 1.26
N ASP A 294 -17.19 18.33 2.31
CA ASP A 294 -17.20 18.74 3.70
C ASP A 294 -15.85 18.61 4.42
N CYS A 295 -14.78 18.24 3.72
CA CYS A 295 -13.45 18.14 4.32
C CYS A 295 -12.95 19.50 4.81
N TYR A 296 -12.05 19.47 5.80
CA TYR A 296 -11.45 20.67 6.39
C TYR A 296 -10.91 21.66 5.34
N THR A 297 -10.25 21.15 4.29
CA THR A 297 -9.69 22.02 3.25
C THR A 297 -10.78 22.72 2.46
N CYS A 298 -11.81 22.01 2.02
CA CYS A 298 -12.89 22.59 1.20
C CYS A 298 -13.77 23.59 1.96
N THR A 299 -13.93 23.38 3.27
CA THR A 299 -14.76 24.26 4.12
C THR A 299 -14.04 25.55 4.55
N HIS A 300 -12.69 25.60 4.46
CA HIS A 300 -11.91 26.72 4.98
C HIS A 300 -11.05 27.43 3.92
N TYR A 301 -10.70 26.77 2.80
CA TYR A 301 -9.71 27.27 1.84
C TYR A 301 -10.19 27.19 0.40
N SER A 302 -9.77 28.15 -0.40
CA SER A 302 -10.09 28.21 -1.82
C SER A 302 -9.03 27.51 -2.69
N ARG A 303 -9.41 27.16 -3.92
CA ARG A 303 -8.50 26.66 -4.97
C ARG A 303 -7.32 27.63 -5.18
N ALA A 304 -7.59 28.93 -5.23
CA ALA A 304 -6.55 29.97 -5.40
C ALA A 304 -5.52 29.94 -4.28
N TYR A 305 -5.95 29.76 -3.02
CA TYR A 305 -5.03 29.70 -1.89
C TYR A 305 -4.17 28.42 -1.94
N VAL A 306 -4.78 27.26 -2.19
CA VAL A 306 -4.05 26.00 -2.28
C VAL A 306 -3.08 25.98 -3.47
N ASP A 307 -3.48 26.52 -4.65
CA ASP A 307 -2.57 26.73 -5.79
C ASP A 307 -1.37 27.59 -5.40
N HIS A 308 -1.62 28.74 -4.75
CA HIS A 308 -0.57 29.64 -4.29
C HIS A 308 0.41 28.94 -3.34
N ALA A 309 -0.11 28.28 -2.28
CA ALA A 309 0.72 27.61 -1.28
C ALA A 309 1.57 26.48 -1.88
N LEU A 310 1.00 25.69 -2.80
CA LEU A 310 1.73 24.63 -3.50
C LEU A 310 2.82 25.18 -4.44
N ARG A 311 2.57 26.31 -5.12
CA ARG A 311 3.57 26.98 -5.98
C ARG A 311 4.69 27.60 -5.16
N ALA A 312 4.36 28.20 -4.02
CA ALA A 312 5.31 28.75 -3.06
C ALA A 312 6.08 27.67 -2.30
N ARG A 313 5.70 26.38 -2.45
CA ARG A 313 6.24 25.23 -1.70
C ARG A 313 6.07 25.36 -0.19
N GLU A 314 5.01 26.02 0.24
CA GLU A 314 4.62 26.08 1.63
C GLU A 314 4.10 24.72 2.10
N PHE A 315 4.52 24.29 3.30
CA PHE A 315 4.13 22.98 3.85
C PHE A 315 2.61 22.86 4.03
N ASN A 316 1.92 23.93 4.39
CA ASN A 316 0.46 23.96 4.52
C ASN A 316 -0.26 23.66 3.20
N GLY A 317 0.30 24.04 2.04
CA GLY A 317 -0.25 23.64 0.75
C GLY A 317 -0.23 22.12 0.55
N PHE A 318 0.86 21.47 0.96
CA PHE A 318 0.95 20.00 0.94
C PHE A 318 -0.04 19.36 1.90
N THR A 319 -0.19 19.92 3.11
CA THR A 319 -1.14 19.45 4.13
C THR A 319 -2.57 19.54 3.64
N LEU A 320 -2.99 20.69 3.15
CA LEU A 320 -4.36 20.94 2.70
C LEU A 320 -4.76 20.05 1.52
N ALA A 321 -3.89 19.94 0.51
CA ALA A 321 -4.14 19.05 -0.63
C ALA A 321 -4.17 17.56 -0.23
N THR A 322 -3.34 17.16 0.74
CA THR A 322 -3.34 15.79 1.26
C THR A 322 -4.61 15.49 2.05
N ILE A 323 -5.03 16.39 2.95
CA ILE A 323 -6.28 16.25 3.73
C ILE A 323 -7.47 16.01 2.79
N HIS A 324 -7.61 16.82 1.74
CA HIS A 324 -8.71 16.63 0.80
C HIS A 324 -8.66 15.27 0.09
N ASN A 325 -7.49 14.88 -0.42
CA ASN A 325 -7.35 13.63 -1.13
C ASN A 325 -7.58 12.41 -0.21
N GLU A 326 -7.06 12.42 1.02
CA GLU A 326 -7.30 11.35 2.01
C GLU A 326 -8.79 11.27 2.35
N HIS A 327 -9.45 12.42 2.57
CA HIS A 327 -10.89 12.48 2.78
C HIS A 327 -11.67 11.83 1.63
N PHE A 328 -11.29 12.13 0.38
CA PHE A 328 -11.92 11.54 -0.79
C PHE A 328 -11.88 10.02 -0.75
N PHE A 329 -10.71 9.41 -0.47
CA PHE A 329 -10.57 7.96 -0.47
C PHE A 329 -11.22 7.30 0.75
N VAL A 330 -11.10 7.89 1.94
CA VAL A 330 -11.79 7.38 3.14
C VAL A 330 -13.30 7.39 2.92
N LYS A 331 -13.85 8.51 2.44
CA LYS A 331 -15.27 8.65 2.15
C LYS A 331 -15.74 7.68 1.05
N LEU A 332 -14.95 7.48 0.00
CA LEU A 332 -15.25 6.51 -1.05
C LEU A 332 -15.40 5.09 -0.48
N LEU A 333 -14.48 4.66 0.38
CA LEU A 333 -14.54 3.34 1.00
C LEU A 333 -15.70 3.20 2.00
N ASP A 334 -16.05 4.26 2.73
CA ASP A 334 -17.22 4.28 3.58
C ASP A 334 -18.52 4.16 2.77
N ASP A 335 -18.61 4.89 1.65
CA ASP A 335 -19.78 4.82 0.76
C ASP A 335 -19.88 3.45 0.06
N ILE A 336 -18.76 2.84 -0.33
CA ILE A 336 -18.70 1.46 -0.84
C ILE A 336 -19.26 0.50 0.22
N ARG A 337 -18.81 0.58 1.48
CA ARG A 337 -19.29 -0.26 2.58
C ARG A 337 -20.78 -0.08 2.78
N ALA A 338 -21.26 1.17 2.85
CA ALA A 338 -22.68 1.47 2.97
C ALA A 338 -23.51 0.92 1.81
N SER A 339 -22.95 0.92 0.58
CA SER A 339 -23.64 0.37 -0.59
C SER A 339 -23.76 -1.16 -0.55
N ILE A 340 -22.75 -1.85 0.01
CA ILE A 340 -22.80 -3.31 0.24
C ILE A 340 -23.86 -3.63 1.29
N ASP A 341 -23.83 -2.95 2.44
CA ASP A 341 -24.79 -3.15 3.51
C ASP A 341 -26.24 -2.82 3.06
N GLY A 342 -26.39 -1.84 2.17
CA GLY A 342 -27.68 -1.44 1.60
C GLY A 342 -28.12 -2.28 0.40
N GLY A 343 -27.28 -3.18 -0.12
CA GLY A 343 -27.62 -4.06 -1.25
C GLY A 343 -27.66 -3.37 -2.63
N TYR A 344 -27.00 -2.19 -2.78
CA TYR A 344 -26.98 -1.41 -4.04
C TYR A 344 -25.55 -1.14 -4.56
N PHE A 345 -24.61 -2.03 -4.25
CA PHE A 345 -23.19 -1.88 -4.62
C PHE A 345 -22.97 -1.68 -6.12
N ASN A 346 -23.66 -2.47 -6.97
CA ASN A 346 -23.47 -2.40 -8.42
C ASN A 346 -23.91 -1.05 -9.00
N GLU A 347 -25.07 -0.55 -8.56
CA GLU A 347 -25.59 0.76 -8.96
C GLU A 347 -24.65 1.88 -8.52
N PHE A 348 -24.18 1.82 -7.27
CA PHE A 348 -23.23 2.79 -6.72
C PHE A 348 -21.90 2.80 -7.47
N ARG A 349 -21.35 1.60 -7.78
CA ARG A 349 -20.13 1.45 -8.58
C ARG A 349 -20.29 2.12 -9.94
N ASP A 350 -21.35 1.74 -10.68
CA ASP A 350 -21.56 2.20 -12.06
C ASP A 350 -21.77 3.72 -12.11
N GLU A 351 -22.54 4.29 -11.20
CA GLU A 351 -22.73 5.74 -11.09
C GLU A 351 -21.43 6.46 -10.72
N THR A 352 -20.67 5.92 -9.76
CA THR A 352 -19.41 6.53 -9.32
C THR A 352 -18.38 6.53 -10.43
N LEU A 353 -18.21 5.41 -11.13
CA LEU A 353 -17.25 5.30 -12.24
C LEU A 353 -17.67 6.18 -13.42
N ALA A 354 -18.96 6.22 -13.75
CA ALA A 354 -19.47 7.11 -14.80
C ALA A 354 -19.15 8.58 -14.51
N LYS A 355 -19.41 9.05 -13.28
CA LYS A 355 -19.11 10.43 -12.85
C LYS A 355 -17.60 10.69 -12.82
N PHE A 356 -16.81 9.76 -12.27
CA PHE A 356 -15.36 9.94 -12.11
C PHE A 356 -14.62 10.02 -13.45
N TYR A 357 -15.05 9.26 -14.45
CA TYR A 357 -14.40 9.20 -15.77
C TYR A 357 -15.10 10.06 -16.85
N GLU A 358 -16.19 10.76 -16.53
CA GLU A 358 -16.96 11.60 -17.47
C GLU A 358 -16.08 12.61 -18.25
N ASN A 359 -15.07 13.20 -17.61
CA ASN A 359 -14.18 14.18 -18.23
C ASN A 359 -12.89 13.56 -18.81
N GLY A 360 -12.87 12.25 -19.10
CA GLY A 360 -11.71 11.58 -19.68
C GLY A 360 -10.50 11.50 -18.75
N SER A 361 -10.74 11.57 -17.44
CA SER A 361 -9.71 11.38 -16.41
C SER A 361 -9.16 9.95 -16.52
N LYS A 362 -8.08 9.75 -17.26
CA LYS A 362 -7.35 8.48 -17.23
C LYS A 362 -6.70 8.34 -15.85
N GLY A 363 -6.98 7.21 -15.19
CA GLY A 363 -6.45 6.85 -13.88
C GLY A 363 -4.92 6.78 -13.84
#